data_972cd18c5ec67084489580263c5dc1b1
#
_entry.id   972cd18c5ec67084489580263c5dc1b1
#
_cell.length_a   1.000
_cell.length_b   1.000
_cell.length_c   1.000
_cell.angle_alpha   90.00
_cell.angle_beta   90.00
_cell.angle_gamma   90.00
#
_symmetry.space_group_name_H-M   'P 1'
#
loop_
_entity.id
_entity.type
_entity.pdbx_description
1 polymer ?
#
loop_
_entity_poly.entity_id
_entity_poly.type
_entity_poly.pdbx_seq_one_letter_code
_entity_poly.pdbx_strand_id
1 'polypeptide(L)'
;MTFGNMTIELNIYNICKQPTDYDDDDGEIDEVNMIQTLVEGKFAHSMFSDPIEACLLNSNNDDIELDMINALLDATPAMDNTRWKSCFEELPTLNKIYPSSVQTPKLDLKPLPSELKYAYLGQDETFPVVISAQLNENHENDLLNVLREHKGALCWTIADIRGISPSICTHKIHLEEGAKSLREPQRRLNPNKKEVVRAEVLKFLDAGIIYPVSDSRWASPTQVVPKKTGITVVKNSKDELVPTRVPTSRRMCIDYRKLNVVTRKDNFPLPFIDQMLERLAGHKFYCFLDDYSGYNQIAIDLEDQEKTTFTCPFGTFAYKRMPFGLCNAPATFQRFMLGIFSDMVDCFLEVFMDDFSVFGFFFNFLLL
;
A
#
# COMPACT_ATOMS: atom_id res chain seq x y z
N MET A 1 -9.86 -25.23 10.15
CA MET A 1 -10.39 -25.47 8.79
C MET A 1 -9.31 -26.16 7.98
N THR A 2 -9.65 -27.23 7.30
CA THR A 2 -8.71 -28.03 6.51
C THR A 2 -9.03 -27.83 5.04
N PHE A 3 -8.10 -27.29 4.28
CA PHE A 3 -8.17 -27.19 2.82
C PHE A 3 -7.13 -28.15 2.23
N GLY A 4 -7.59 -29.29 1.70
CA GLY A 4 -6.69 -30.34 1.23
C GLY A 4 -5.80 -30.87 2.37
N ASN A 5 -4.48 -30.93 2.14
CA ASN A 5 -3.49 -31.35 3.14
C ASN A 5 -2.95 -30.23 4.03
N MET A 6 -3.49 -29.02 3.96
CA MET A 6 -3.12 -27.90 4.85
C MET A 6 -4.16 -27.70 5.92
N THR A 7 -3.78 -27.93 7.18
CA THR A 7 -4.57 -27.58 8.36
C THR A 7 -4.14 -26.18 8.80
N ILE A 8 -5.02 -25.19 8.62
CA ILE A 8 -4.82 -23.86 9.19
C ILE A 8 -5.59 -23.85 10.52
N GLU A 9 -4.87 -23.88 11.63
CA GLU A 9 -5.43 -23.58 12.94
C GLU A 9 -5.59 -22.05 13.07
N LEU A 10 -6.80 -21.58 12.82
CA LEU A 10 -7.20 -20.21 13.17
C LEU A 10 -7.62 -20.23 14.64
N ASN A 11 -6.78 -19.70 15.51
CA ASN A 11 -7.13 -19.51 16.92
C ASN A 11 -8.02 -18.26 17.05
N ILE A 12 -9.31 -18.46 16.79
CA ILE A 12 -10.35 -17.42 16.78
C ILE A 12 -10.50 -16.77 18.17
N TYR A 13 -10.17 -17.48 19.25
CA TYR A 13 -10.31 -16.99 20.63
C TYR A 13 -9.35 -15.83 20.98
N ASN A 14 -8.23 -15.69 20.28
CA ASN A 14 -7.31 -14.56 20.50
C ASN A 14 -7.61 -13.33 19.65
N ILE A 15 -8.51 -13.44 18.67
CA ILE A 15 -8.91 -12.33 17.80
C ILE A 15 -10.13 -11.58 18.37
N CYS A 16 -10.93 -12.25 19.20
CA CYS A 16 -12.18 -11.74 19.76
C CYS A 16 -12.12 -11.33 21.23
N LYS A 17 -10.95 -11.07 21.80
CA LYS A 17 -10.90 -10.38 23.09
C LYS A 17 -11.24 -8.92 22.90
N GLN A 18 -12.52 -8.58 23.06
CA GLN A 18 -12.91 -7.20 23.38
C GLN A 18 -12.22 -6.80 24.69
N PRO A 19 -11.77 -5.53 24.79
CA PRO A 19 -11.40 -4.96 26.10
C PRO A 19 -12.62 -5.08 27.01
N THR A 20 -12.50 -5.84 28.07
CA THR A 20 -13.49 -5.84 29.15
C THR A 20 -13.43 -4.49 29.83
N ASP A 21 -14.58 -3.81 29.93
CA ASP A 21 -14.76 -2.67 30.82
C ASP A 21 -14.27 -3.05 32.22
N TYR A 22 -13.29 -2.30 32.71
CA TYR A 22 -12.81 -2.42 34.06
C TYR A 22 -13.83 -1.74 34.98
N ASP A 23 -14.62 -2.56 35.67
CA ASP A 23 -15.19 -2.17 36.96
C ASP A 23 -14.08 -2.33 38.03
N ASP A 24 -14.02 -1.32 38.89
CA ASP A 24 -13.11 -1.17 40.00
C ASP A 24 -12.98 -2.44 40.85
N ASP A 25 -11.78 -2.99 41.05
CA ASP A 25 -11.24 -3.26 42.38
C ASP A 25 -9.74 -3.66 42.37
N ASP A 26 -9.02 -3.03 43.26
CA ASP A 26 -7.68 -3.24 43.85
C ASP A 26 -6.74 -4.32 43.28
N GLY A 27 -5.55 -3.85 42.85
CA GLY A 27 -4.28 -4.58 42.99
C GLY A 27 -3.46 -4.79 41.73
N GLU A 28 -2.28 -4.20 41.72
CA GLU A 28 -1.13 -4.39 40.82
C GLU A 28 -1.01 -3.49 39.58
N ILE A 29 -0.66 -2.25 39.91
CA ILE A 29 -0.11 -1.25 38.96
C ILE A 29 1.41 -1.23 39.14
N ASP A 30 2.14 -2.14 38.52
CA ASP A 30 3.62 -2.02 38.56
C ASP A 30 4.33 -2.25 37.22
N GLU A 31 3.76 -2.93 36.25
CA GLU A 31 4.44 -3.16 34.95
C GLU A 31 4.31 -2.00 33.95
N VAL A 32 3.23 -1.24 33.99
CA VAL A 32 3.00 -0.12 33.04
C VAL A 32 3.88 1.08 33.40
N ASN A 33 4.14 1.33 34.69
CA ASN A 33 4.98 2.41 35.17
C ASN A 33 6.47 2.22 34.82
N MET A 34 6.95 0.97 34.72
CA MET A 34 8.35 0.70 34.40
C MET A 34 8.69 0.97 32.93
N ILE A 35 7.78 0.72 32.02
CA ILE A 35 7.96 1.03 30.59
C ILE A 35 7.89 2.54 30.38
N GLN A 36 6.97 3.22 31.03
CA GLN A 36 6.81 4.67 30.93
C GLN A 36 8.03 5.40 31.49
N THR A 37 8.55 4.97 32.64
CA THR A 37 9.77 5.52 33.26
C THR A 37 11.03 5.25 32.44
N LEU A 38 11.12 4.08 31.76
CA LEU A 38 12.22 3.76 30.84
C LEU A 38 12.14 4.55 29.52
N VAL A 39 10.93 4.83 29.02
CA VAL A 39 10.72 5.67 27.84
C VAL A 39 11.03 7.13 28.17
N GLU A 40 10.55 7.65 29.29
CA GLU A 40 10.84 9.01 29.74
C GLU A 40 12.33 9.21 30.07
N GLY A 41 12.99 8.24 30.69
CA GLY A 41 14.44 8.28 30.94
C GLY A 41 15.29 8.24 29.68
N LYS A 42 14.89 7.47 28.65
CA LYS A 42 15.57 7.47 27.34
C LYS A 42 15.23 8.70 26.50
N PHE A 43 14.02 9.25 26.64
CA PHE A 43 13.63 10.49 25.96
C PHE A 43 14.40 11.69 26.51
N ALA A 44 14.54 11.80 27.85
CA ALA A 44 15.35 12.83 28.46
C ALA A 44 16.84 12.77 28.08
N HIS A 45 17.39 11.55 27.90
CA HIS A 45 18.80 11.38 27.49
C HIS A 45 19.04 11.64 26.00
N SER A 46 18.01 11.50 25.17
CA SER A 46 18.07 11.79 23.74
C SER A 46 17.84 13.26 23.41
N MET A 47 17.20 14.02 24.28
CA MET A 47 17.01 15.48 24.13
C MET A 47 18.26 16.30 24.45
N PHE A 48 19.18 15.79 25.25
CA PHE A 48 20.39 16.52 25.63
C PHE A 48 21.55 16.40 24.63
N SER A 49 21.30 15.94 23.41
CA SER A 49 22.34 15.90 22.38
C SER A 49 22.38 17.13 21.45
N ASP A 50 21.49 18.10 21.64
CA ASP A 50 21.56 19.39 20.96
C ASP A 50 22.07 20.47 21.90
N PRO A 51 23.29 21.01 21.68
CA PRO A 51 23.88 22.07 22.55
C PRO A 51 23.03 23.35 22.64
N ILE A 52 22.21 23.63 21.61
CA ILE A 52 21.36 24.82 21.55
C ILE A 52 20.14 24.66 22.46
N GLU A 53 19.55 23.46 22.51
CA GLU A 53 18.41 23.19 23.37
C GLU A 53 18.78 23.14 24.86
N ALA A 54 19.99 22.67 25.17
CA ALA A 54 20.56 22.71 26.53
C ALA A 54 20.80 24.13 27.01
N CYS A 55 21.17 25.06 26.14
CA CYS A 55 21.31 26.48 26.47
C CYS A 55 19.97 27.18 26.76
N LEU A 56 18.92 26.83 26.03
CA LEU A 56 17.60 27.46 26.16
C LEU A 56 16.82 27.00 27.43
N LEU A 57 17.12 25.82 27.95
CA LEU A 57 16.46 25.30 29.15
C LEU A 57 17.12 25.71 30.47
N ASN A 58 18.34 26.26 30.46
CA ASN A 58 19.09 26.66 31.65
C ASN A 58 19.03 28.16 31.98
N SER A 59 18.16 28.94 31.34
CA SER A 59 18.05 30.38 31.52
C SER A 59 17.30 30.78 32.80
N ASN A 60 17.92 30.53 33.96
CA ASN A 60 17.51 31.13 35.23
C ASN A 60 18.69 31.78 36.00
N ASN A 61 19.73 32.22 35.31
CA ASN A 61 20.75 33.08 35.96
C ASN A 61 21.22 34.17 35.00
N ASP A 62 20.97 35.37 35.44
CA ASP A 62 21.15 36.62 34.77
C ASP A 62 22.63 36.91 34.40
N ASP A 63 22.84 37.60 33.28
CA ASP A 63 23.95 38.48 32.86
C ASP A 63 25.31 37.90 32.40
N ILE A 64 25.64 36.65 32.56
CA ILE A 64 26.95 36.12 32.07
C ILE A 64 26.85 35.42 30.71
N GLU A 65 25.65 35.08 30.29
CA GLU A 65 25.46 34.23 29.09
C GLU A 65 25.37 34.97 27.75
N LEU A 66 24.99 36.25 27.72
CA LEU A 66 24.88 37.01 26.48
C LEU A 66 26.24 37.27 25.82
N ASP A 67 27.30 37.49 26.61
CA ASP A 67 28.65 37.66 26.09
C ASP A 67 29.23 36.33 25.53
N MET A 68 28.87 35.21 26.13
CA MET A 68 29.30 33.90 25.72
C MET A 68 28.56 33.45 24.43
N ILE A 69 27.28 33.79 24.30
CA ILE A 69 26.48 33.55 23.08
C ILE A 69 26.97 34.41 21.92
N ASN A 70 27.28 35.71 22.20
CA ASN A 70 27.84 36.60 21.19
C ASN A 70 29.24 36.14 20.73
N ALA A 71 30.09 35.67 21.67
CA ALA A 71 31.39 35.12 21.35
C ALA A 71 31.31 33.81 20.52
N LEU A 72 30.29 33.00 20.74
CA LEU A 72 30.02 31.78 19.96
C LEU A 72 29.45 32.11 18.55
N LEU A 73 28.64 33.15 18.45
CA LEU A 73 28.14 33.63 17.15
C LEU A 73 29.24 34.29 16.32
N ASP A 74 30.18 34.99 16.95
CA ASP A 74 31.34 35.58 16.27
C ASP A 74 32.44 34.55 15.91
N ALA A 75 32.51 33.43 16.63
CA ALA A 75 33.43 32.33 16.37
C ALA A 75 32.92 31.33 15.31
N THR A 76 31.67 31.40 14.90
CA THR A 76 31.19 30.61 13.78
C THR A 76 31.78 31.20 12.50
N PRO A 77 32.56 30.44 11.70
CA PRO A 77 33.01 30.90 10.42
C PRO A 77 31.79 31.35 9.64
N ALA A 78 31.85 32.54 9.03
CA ALA A 78 30.76 33.10 8.23
C ALA A 78 30.17 31.98 7.37
N MET A 79 28.94 31.55 7.69
CA MET A 79 28.23 30.59 6.88
C MET A 79 28.18 31.23 5.50
N ASP A 80 28.99 30.68 4.61
CA ASP A 80 28.95 31.00 3.21
C ASP A 80 27.46 30.98 2.84
N ASN A 81 26.94 32.11 2.32
CA ASN A 81 25.58 32.22 1.81
C ASN A 81 25.40 31.29 0.61
N THR A 82 25.68 30.03 0.79
CA THR A 82 25.27 29.00 -0.12
C THR A 82 23.74 28.97 -0.04
N ARG A 83 23.13 29.79 -0.93
CA ARG A 83 21.74 29.66 -1.33
C ARG A 83 21.34 28.20 -1.11
N TRP A 84 20.34 27.98 -0.29
CA TRP A 84 19.64 26.71 -0.22
C TRP A 84 19.32 26.27 -1.64
N LYS A 85 20.20 25.54 -2.27
CA LYS A 85 19.89 24.79 -3.48
C LYS A 85 18.97 23.70 -2.99
N SER A 86 17.68 23.82 -3.32
CA SER A 86 16.77 22.71 -3.26
C SER A 86 17.40 21.62 -4.13
N CYS A 87 18.10 20.67 -3.52
CA CYS A 87 18.63 19.51 -4.21
C CYS A 87 17.46 18.56 -4.54
N PHE A 88 16.67 18.95 -5.54
CA PHE A 88 15.90 17.96 -6.27
C PHE A 88 16.91 17.25 -7.16
N GLU A 89 17.08 15.96 -6.96
CA GLU A 89 17.84 15.15 -7.90
C GLU A 89 16.99 15.01 -9.16
N GLU A 90 17.61 15.33 -10.30
CA GLU A 90 16.96 15.12 -11.59
C GLU A 90 16.66 13.63 -11.77
N LEU A 91 15.42 13.34 -12.13
CA LEU A 91 15.02 11.98 -12.53
C LEU A 91 15.63 11.71 -13.90
N PRO A 92 16.32 10.58 -14.11
CA PRO A 92 16.80 10.22 -15.43
C PRO A 92 15.61 10.04 -16.38
N THR A 93 15.79 10.36 -17.63
CA THR A 93 14.88 9.94 -18.69
C THR A 93 14.88 8.43 -18.74
N LEU A 94 13.77 7.81 -18.33
CA LEU A 94 13.61 6.37 -18.36
C LEU A 94 13.14 5.90 -19.74
N ASN A 95 13.48 4.66 -20.04
CA ASN A 95 12.84 3.92 -21.10
C ASN A 95 11.34 3.84 -20.80
N LYS A 96 10.51 4.35 -21.71
CA LYS A 96 9.04 4.29 -21.56
C LYS A 96 8.60 2.87 -21.28
N ILE A 97 7.73 2.70 -20.30
CA ILE A 97 7.06 1.43 -20.05
C ILE A 97 5.98 1.29 -21.14
N TYR A 98 6.12 0.26 -21.96
CA TYR A 98 5.15 -0.04 -23.00
C TYR A 98 4.11 -1.05 -22.50
N PRO A 99 2.86 -0.98 -22.99
CA PRO A 99 1.87 -2.02 -22.76
C PRO A 99 2.39 -3.40 -23.19
N SER A 100 1.96 -4.44 -22.51
CA SER A 100 2.38 -5.82 -22.79
C SER A 100 2.02 -6.29 -24.23
N SER A 101 1.01 -5.66 -24.84
CA SER A 101 0.64 -5.87 -26.24
C SER A 101 1.67 -5.35 -27.23
N VAL A 102 2.50 -4.37 -26.85
CA VAL A 102 3.55 -3.78 -27.69
C VAL A 102 4.90 -4.43 -27.41
N GLN A 103 5.21 -4.62 -26.13
CA GLN A 103 6.45 -5.25 -25.71
C GLN A 103 6.16 -6.26 -24.60
N THR A 104 6.42 -7.53 -24.87
CA THR A 104 6.22 -8.60 -23.88
C THR A 104 7.17 -8.42 -22.69
N PRO A 105 6.64 -8.33 -21.46
CA PRO A 105 7.48 -8.19 -20.29
C PRO A 105 8.23 -9.50 -19.99
N LYS A 106 9.48 -9.40 -19.61
CA LYS A 106 10.22 -10.51 -19.00
C LYS A 106 9.78 -10.63 -17.55
N LEU A 107 9.05 -11.69 -17.24
CA LEU A 107 8.55 -11.94 -15.89
C LEU A 107 9.42 -12.99 -15.20
N ASP A 108 9.83 -12.69 -13.97
CA ASP A 108 10.48 -13.67 -13.09
C ASP A 108 9.40 -14.55 -12.46
N LEU A 109 9.23 -15.75 -13.01
CA LEU A 109 8.23 -16.71 -12.54
C LEU A 109 8.71 -17.36 -11.24
N LYS A 110 7.82 -17.37 -10.25
CA LYS A 110 8.08 -18.02 -8.96
C LYS A 110 7.73 -19.50 -9.04
N PRO A 111 8.44 -20.37 -8.30
CA PRO A 111 8.06 -21.77 -8.19
C PRO A 111 6.65 -21.86 -7.60
N LEU A 112 5.81 -22.70 -8.22
CA LEU A 112 4.43 -22.95 -7.78
C LEU A 112 4.36 -24.25 -6.95
N PRO A 113 3.36 -24.39 -6.06
CA PRO A 113 2.98 -25.66 -5.47
C PRO A 113 2.61 -26.70 -6.55
N SER A 114 2.66 -27.99 -6.19
CA SER A 114 2.39 -29.11 -7.11
C SER A 114 0.98 -29.11 -7.71
N GLU A 115 0.02 -28.49 -7.01
CA GLU A 115 -1.38 -28.37 -7.42
C GLU A 115 -1.62 -27.33 -8.51
N LEU A 116 -0.63 -26.46 -8.78
CA LEU A 116 -0.72 -25.36 -9.74
C LEU A 116 0.36 -25.49 -10.81
N LYS A 117 0.07 -25.01 -12.01
CA LYS A 117 1.02 -24.91 -13.12
C LYS A 117 0.88 -23.60 -13.88
N TYR A 118 1.95 -23.19 -14.55
CA TYR A 118 1.88 -22.10 -15.52
C TYR A 118 1.35 -22.61 -16.86
N ALA A 119 0.45 -21.84 -17.46
CA ALA A 119 0.07 -21.97 -18.84
C ALA A 119 0.32 -20.62 -19.54
N TYR A 120 0.49 -20.63 -20.86
CA TYR A 120 0.88 -19.45 -21.62
C TYR A 120 -0.17 -19.11 -22.68
N LEU A 121 -0.53 -17.83 -22.76
CA LEU A 121 -1.52 -17.35 -23.72
C LEU A 121 -0.91 -16.93 -25.06
N GLY A 122 0.40 -16.73 -25.10
CA GLY A 122 1.16 -16.35 -26.29
C GLY A 122 2.12 -17.44 -26.75
N GLN A 123 2.81 -17.18 -27.88
CA GLN A 123 3.93 -17.98 -28.32
C GLN A 123 5.16 -17.71 -27.47
N ASP A 124 6.15 -18.62 -27.51
CA ASP A 124 7.44 -18.47 -26.82
C ASP A 124 7.32 -18.22 -25.29
N GLU A 125 6.41 -18.95 -24.63
CA GLU A 125 6.18 -18.85 -23.18
C GLU A 125 5.86 -17.43 -22.71
N THR A 126 5.12 -16.67 -23.51
CA THR A 126 4.69 -15.33 -23.17
C THR A 126 3.30 -15.32 -22.54
N PHE A 127 3.03 -14.28 -21.72
CA PHE A 127 1.73 -14.06 -21.06
C PHE A 127 1.31 -15.24 -20.16
N PRO A 128 2.11 -15.53 -19.12
CA PRO A 128 1.82 -16.63 -18.20
C PRO A 128 0.55 -16.37 -17.39
N VAL A 129 -0.22 -17.43 -17.20
CA VAL A 129 -1.36 -17.53 -16.29
C VAL A 129 -1.17 -18.73 -15.38
N VAL A 130 -1.73 -18.72 -14.20
CA VAL A 130 -1.65 -19.83 -13.24
C VAL A 130 -2.96 -20.60 -13.26
N ILE A 131 -2.88 -21.89 -13.53
CA ILE A 131 -4.04 -22.78 -13.58
C ILE A 131 -3.84 -24.02 -12.70
N SER A 132 -4.91 -24.71 -12.34
CA SER A 132 -4.82 -25.96 -11.60
C SER A 132 -4.15 -27.06 -12.43
N ALA A 133 -3.21 -27.79 -11.83
CA ALA A 133 -2.59 -28.96 -12.46
C ALA A 133 -3.55 -30.16 -12.62
N GLN A 134 -4.69 -30.15 -11.91
CA GLN A 134 -5.68 -31.23 -11.91
C GLN A 134 -6.72 -31.10 -13.04
N LEU A 135 -6.66 -30.01 -13.84
CA LEU A 135 -7.55 -29.86 -15.01
C LEU A 135 -7.26 -30.94 -16.04
N ASN A 136 -8.32 -31.51 -16.61
CA ASN A 136 -8.19 -32.41 -17.76
C ASN A 136 -7.86 -31.58 -19.03
N GLU A 137 -7.31 -32.22 -20.04
CA GLU A 137 -6.88 -31.56 -21.29
C GLU A 137 -8.00 -30.76 -21.97
N ASN A 138 -9.23 -31.25 -21.95
CA ASN A 138 -10.37 -30.57 -22.57
C ASN A 138 -10.68 -29.28 -21.83
N HIS A 139 -10.81 -29.32 -20.48
CA HIS A 139 -11.06 -28.16 -19.67
C HIS A 139 -9.93 -27.14 -19.75
N GLU A 140 -8.68 -27.60 -19.79
CA GLU A 140 -7.53 -26.71 -19.97
C GLU A 140 -7.59 -25.97 -21.31
N ASN A 141 -7.87 -26.67 -22.41
CA ASN A 141 -7.98 -26.07 -23.73
C ASN A 141 -9.14 -25.07 -23.81
N ASP A 142 -10.30 -25.40 -23.24
CA ASP A 142 -11.46 -24.50 -23.21
C ASP A 142 -11.14 -23.25 -22.46
N LEU A 143 -10.53 -23.38 -21.25
CA LEU A 143 -10.10 -22.24 -20.43
C LEU A 143 -9.09 -21.37 -21.18
N LEU A 144 -8.07 -21.96 -21.78
CA LEU A 144 -7.04 -21.20 -22.51
C LEU A 144 -7.60 -20.49 -23.73
N ASN A 145 -8.60 -21.06 -24.41
CA ASN A 145 -9.27 -20.40 -25.52
C ASN A 145 -10.02 -19.16 -25.09
N VAL A 146 -10.80 -19.22 -23.97
CA VAL A 146 -11.49 -18.07 -23.41
C VAL A 146 -10.49 -17.00 -22.95
N LEU A 147 -9.42 -17.39 -22.23
CA LEU A 147 -8.39 -16.43 -21.79
C LEU A 147 -7.64 -15.78 -22.96
N ARG A 148 -7.43 -16.49 -24.08
CA ARG A 148 -6.83 -15.90 -25.30
C ARG A 148 -7.78 -14.92 -26.00
N GLU A 149 -9.05 -15.20 -26.04
CA GLU A 149 -10.07 -14.31 -26.57
C GLU A 149 -10.14 -13.02 -25.78
N HIS A 150 -10.11 -13.12 -24.44
CA HIS A 150 -10.18 -11.99 -23.51
C HIS A 150 -8.81 -11.52 -23.02
N LYS A 151 -7.72 -11.84 -23.71
CA LYS A 151 -6.36 -11.44 -23.34
C LYS A 151 -6.22 -9.94 -23.07
N GLY A 152 -6.98 -9.09 -23.76
CA GLY A 152 -6.98 -7.64 -23.56
C GLY A 152 -7.55 -7.15 -22.23
N ALA A 153 -8.20 -8.02 -21.45
CA ALA A 153 -8.67 -7.74 -20.09
C ALA A 153 -7.62 -8.08 -19.01
N LEU A 154 -6.58 -8.85 -19.37
CA LEU A 154 -5.52 -9.24 -18.46
C LEU A 154 -4.37 -8.23 -18.52
N CYS A 155 -3.82 -7.87 -17.35
CA CYS A 155 -2.73 -6.92 -17.20
C CYS A 155 -1.47 -7.62 -16.68
N TRP A 156 -0.34 -7.45 -17.36
CA TRP A 156 0.99 -7.92 -16.92
C TRP A 156 1.89 -6.74 -16.50
N THR A 157 1.58 -5.54 -17.00
CA THR A 157 2.31 -4.32 -16.67
C THR A 157 1.35 -3.19 -16.25
N ILE A 158 1.86 -2.19 -15.53
CA ILE A 158 1.04 -1.03 -15.15
C ILE A 158 0.57 -0.22 -16.38
N ALA A 159 1.28 -0.32 -17.50
CA ALA A 159 0.91 0.34 -18.74
C ALA A 159 -0.28 -0.35 -19.46
N ASP A 160 -0.65 -1.56 -19.07
CA ASP A 160 -1.83 -2.26 -19.58
C ASP A 160 -3.12 -1.72 -18.97
N ILE A 161 -3.05 -0.99 -17.86
CA ILE A 161 -4.22 -0.45 -17.16
C ILE A 161 -4.88 0.63 -18.02
N ARG A 162 -6.05 0.33 -18.57
CA ARG A 162 -6.83 1.29 -19.36
C ARG A 162 -7.53 2.34 -18.49
N GLY A 163 -7.85 1.97 -17.26
CA GLY A 163 -8.63 2.76 -16.33
C GLY A 163 -10.11 2.83 -16.66
N ILE A 164 -10.89 3.22 -15.67
CA ILE A 164 -12.34 3.37 -15.75
C ILE A 164 -12.66 4.79 -16.19
N SER A 165 -13.71 4.94 -17.03
CA SER A 165 -14.14 6.26 -17.49
C SER A 165 -14.57 7.15 -16.31
N PRO A 166 -14.10 8.39 -16.21
CA PRO A 166 -14.53 9.32 -15.16
C PRO A 166 -16.04 9.60 -15.17
N SER A 167 -16.73 9.38 -16.32
CA SER A 167 -18.18 9.52 -16.41
C SER A 167 -18.96 8.44 -15.64
N ILE A 168 -18.33 7.29 -15.38
CA ILE A 168 -18.92 6.17 -14.66
C ILE A 168 -18.61 6.28 -13.18
N CYS A 169 -17.34 6.51 -12.82
CA CYS A 169 -16.91 6.64 -11.43
C CYS A 169 -15.73 7.59 -11.29
N THR A 170 -15.79 8.48 -10.30
CA THR A 170 -14.69 9.29 -9.82
C THR A 170 -14.59 9.20 -8.31
N HIS A 171 -13.38 9.20 -7.80
CA HIS A 171 -13.15 9.30 -6.36
C HIS A 171 -13.15 10.76 -5.94
N LYS A 172 -13.99 11.10 -4.93
CA LYS A 172 -14.08 12.44 -4.35
C LYS A 172 -13.54 12.45 -2.93
N ILE A 173 -12.86 13.55 -2.58
CA ILE A 173 -12.29 13.77 -1.26
C ILE A 173 -13.03 14.92 -0.59
N HIS A 174 -14.11 14.60 0.11
CA HIS A 174 -14.89 15.60 0.86
C HIS A 174 -14.21 15.89 2.19
N LEU A 175 -13.91 17.15 2.45
CA LEU A 175 -13.28 17.59 3.69
C LEU A 175 -14.35 18.01 4.71
N GLU A 176 -14.01 17.95 5.99
CA GLU A 176 -14.81 18.52 7.07
C GLU A 176 -14.85 20.04 6.97
N GLU A 177 -15.91 20.66 7.50
CA GLU A 177 -16.04 22.12 7.51
C GLU A 177 -14.90 22.76 8.31
N GLY A 178 -14.25 23.79 7.74
CA GLY A 178 -13.13 24.46 8.37
C GLY A 178 -11.81 23.71 8.29
N ALA A 179 -11.72 22.60 7.54
CA ALA A 179 -10.47 21.88 7.34
C ALA A 179 -9.39 22.77 6.71
N LYS A 180 -8.24 22.84 7.35
CA LYS A 180 -7.09 23.61 6.85
C LYS A 180 -6.18 22.72 6.03
N SER A 181 -5.71 23.24 4.89
CA SER A 181 -4.70 22.58 4.10
C SER A 181 -3.40 22.44 4.90
N LEU A 182 -2.71 21.32 4.71
CA LEU A 182 -1.49 21.00 5.44
C LEU A 182 -0.39 20.56 4.49
N ARG A 183 0.79 21.16 4.66
CA ARG A 183 2.01 20.73 3.99
C ARG A 183 2.94 20.09 5.00
N GLU A 184 3.31 18.83 4.76
CA GLU A 184 4.29 18.13 5.59
C GLU A 184 5.62 18.04 4.85
N PRO A 185 6.75 18.29 5.55
CA PRO A 185 8.06 18.14 4.96
C PRO A 185 8.39 16.66 4.69
N GLN A 186 9.16 16.42 3.64
CA GLN A 186 9.66 15.07 3.35
C GLN A 186 10.66 14.64 4.43
N ARG A 187 10.47 13.44 4.97
CA ARG A 187 11.41 12.81 5.91
C ARG A 187 12.65 12.33 5.19
N ARG A 188 13.80 12.33 5.87
CA ARG A 188 15.04 11.80 5.30
C ARG A 188 14.90 10.31 5.01
N LEU A 189 15.30 9.93 3.81
CA LEU A 189 15.34 8.53 3.38
C LEU A 189 16.80 8.09 3.23
N ASN A 190 17.11 6.87 3.63
CA ASN A 190 18.42 6.30 3.35
C ASN A 190 18.55 6.01 1.83
N PRO A 191 19.77 5.87 1.29
CA PRO A 191 20.01 5.66 -0.15
C PRO A 191 19.17 4.53 -0.76
N ASN A 192 19.12 3.37 -0.08
CA ASN A 192 18.35 2.22 -0.56
C ASN A 192 16.84 2.47 -0.63
N LYS A 193 16.28 3.22 0.34
CA LYS A 193 14.88 3.61 0.32
C LYS A 193 14.59 4.65 -0.77
N LYS A 194 15.56 5.53 -1.00
CA LYS A 194 15.48 6.57 -2.03
C LYS A 194 15.40 5.97 -3.42
N GLU A 195 16.18 4.92 -3.70
CA GLU A 195 16.12 4.23 -5.00
C GLU A 195 14.77 3.52 -5.22
N VAL A 196 14.18 2.94 -4.17
CA VAL A 196 12.81 2.38 -4.26
C VAL A 196 11.79 3.45 -4.62
N VAL A 197 11.87 4.63 -3.98
CA VAL A 197 10.97 5.75 -4.30
C VAL A 197 11.19 6.22 -5.74
N ARG A 198 12.44 6.33 -6.17
CA ARG A 198 12.79 6.74 -7.54
C ARG A 198 12.16 5.83 -8.58
N ALA A 199 12.37 4.51 -8.44
CA ALA A 199 11.84 3.52 -9.37
C ALA A 199 10.30 3.59 -9.46
N GLU A 200 9.62 3.74 -8.31
CA GLU A 200 8.17 3.77 -8.28
C GLU A 200 7.59 5.09 -8.82
N VAL A 201 8.21 6.23 -8.51
CA VAL A 201 7.80 7.55 -9.06
C VAL A 201 7.91 7.55 -10.58
N LEU A 202 9.01 7.05 -11.12
CA LEU A 202 9.21 6.96 -12.56
C LEU A 202 8.17 6.08 -13.22
N LYS A 203 7.91 4.90 -12.65
CA LYS A 203 6.90 3.96 -13.10
C LYS A 203 5.50 4.61 -13.16
N PHE A 204 5.12 5.37 -12.14
CA PHE A 204 3.82 6.06 -12.11
C PHE A 204 3.76 7.26 -13.06
N LEU A 205 4.86 7.99 -13.25
CA LEU A 205 4.95 9.07 -14.23
C LEU A 205 4.78 8.55 -15.65
N ASP A 206 5.50 7.48 -16.01
CA ASP A 206 5.43 6.87 -17.34
C ASP A 206 4.04 6.30 -17.63
N ALA A 207 3.39 5.73 -16.61
CA ALA A 207 2.02 5.25 -16.71
C ALA A 207 0.96 6.37 -16.69
N GLY A 208 1.36 7.64 -16.47
CA GLY A 208 0.44 8.76 -16.40
C GLY A 208 -0.48 8.77 -15.18
N ILE A 209 -0.16 7.99 -14.14
CA ILE A 209 -0.92 7.90 -12.88
C ILE A 209 -0.70 9.13 -12.02
N ILE A 210 0.51 9.69 -12.02
CA ILE A 210 0.87 10.92 -11.32
C ILE A 210 1.35 11.99 -12.30
N TYR A 211 1.41 13.22 -11.82
CA TYR A 211 1.98 14.35 -12.57
C TYR A 211 2.69 15.32 -11.62
N PRO A 212 3.70 16.08 -12.09
CA PRO A 212 4.41 17.05 -11.26
C PRO A 212 3.53 18.25 -10.92
N VAL A 213 3.64 18.72 -9.69
CA VAL A 213 2.92 19.89 -9.17
C VAL A 213 3.93 20.83 -8.51
N SER A 214 3.95 22.10 -8.90
CA SER A 214 4.87 23.09 -8.33
C SER A 214 4.28 23.80 -7.11
N ASP A 215 2.99 24.08 -7.13
CA ASP A 215 2.28 24.80 -6.07
C ASP A 215 1.03 24.06 -5.65
N SER A 216 1.08 23.43 -4.48
CA SER A 216 -0.07 22.78 -3.86
C SER A 216 -0.20 23.23 -2.42
N ARG A 217 -1.45 23.39 -1.99
CA ARG A 217 -1.77 23.69 -0.59
C ARG A 217 -1.65 22.45 0.29
N TRP A 218 -1.63 21.27 -0.30
CA TRP A 218 -1.50 19.99 0.35
C TRP A 218 -0.17 19.34 0.01
N ALA A 219 0.48 18.72 0.97
CA ALA A 219 1.64 17.88 0.71
C ALA A 219 1.78 16.81 1.80
N SER A 220 1.77 15.55 1.40
CA SER A 220 1.97 14.40 2.27
C SER A 220 3.37 13.81 2.05
N PRO A 221 4.08 13.36 3.09
CA PRO A 221 5.42 12.79 2.93
C PRO A 221 5.38 11.36 2.41
N THR A 222 6.40 10.99 1.67
CA THR A 222 6.60 9.62 1.19
C THR A 222 7.32 8.77 2.22
N GLN A 223 6.87 7.54 2.40
CA GLN A 223 7.47 6.51 3.26
C GLN A 223 7.77 5.25 2.46
N VAL A 224 8.75 4.48 2.93
CA VAL A 224 9.07 3.16 2.36
C VAL A 224 8.93 2.11 3.43
N VAL A 225 8.00 1.19 3.22
CA VAL A 225 7.70 0.10 4.14
C VAL A 225 8.08 -1.25 3.54
N PRO A 226 8.53 -2.22 4.35
CA PRO A 226 8.77 -3.57 3.88
C PRO A 226 7.44 -4.23 3.49
N LYS A 227 7.43 -4.95 2.37
CA LYS A 227 6.31 -5.81 1.99
C LYS A 227 6.33 -7.02 2.92
N LYS A 228 5.26 -7.22 3.68
CA LYS A 228 5.11 -8.43 4.49
C LYS A 228 4.82 -9.59 3.54
N THR A 229 5.77 -10.47 3.37
CA THR A 229 5.58 -11.75 2.67
C THR A 229 5.12 -12.81 3.67
N GLY A 230 4.65 -13.96 3.14
CA GLY A 230 4.20 -15.08 3.94
C GLY A 230 5.23 -15.57 4.96
N ILE A 231 4.82 -16.47 5.81
CA ILE A 231 5.66 -17.06 6.86
C ILE A 231 6.70 -17.96 6.19
N THR A 232 7.98 -17.64 6.40
CA THR A 232 9.12 -18.49 6.04
C THR A 232 9.67 -19.09 7.33
N VAL A 233 10.06 -20.35 7.29
CA VAL A 233 10.70 -21.01 8.43
C VAL A 233 12.19 -20.79 8.37
N VAL A 234 12.75 -20.16 9.39
CA VAL A 234 14.20 -19.88 9.50
C VAL A 234 14.74 -20.60 10.73
N LYS A 235 15.92 -21.19 10.60
CA LYS A 235 16.62 -21.79 11.73
C LYS A 235 17.17 -20.68 12.64
N ASN A 236 16.88 -20.78 13.93
CA ASN A 236 17.46 -19.89 14.94
C ASN A 236 18.88 -20.36 15.31
N SER A 237 19.55 -19.62 16.20
CA SER A 237 20.90 -19.96 16.70
C SER A 237 20.96 -21.28 17.49
N LYS A 238 19.80 -21.89 17.80
CA LYS A 238 19.66 -23.18 18.47
C LYS A 238 19.23 -24.32 17.53
N ASP A 239 19.28 -24.07 16.20
CA ASP A 239 18.87 -25.00 15.13
C ASP A 239 17.37 -25.36 15.13
N GLU A 240 16.54 -24.61 15.87
CA GLU A 240 15.09 -24.76 15.89
C GLU A 240 14.45 -24.00 14.73
N LEU A 241 13.46 -24.58 14.11
CA LEU A 241 12.69 -23.97 13.01
C LEU A 241 11.68 -22.96 13.56
N VAL A 242 11.94 -21.67 13.41
CA VAL A 242 11.07 -20.59 13.86
C VAL A 242 10.36 -19.95 12.67
N PRO A 243 9.02 -19.88 12.69
CA PRO A 243 8.28 -19.18 11.65
C PRO A 243 8.58 -17.67 11.70
N THR A 244 9.21 -17.17 10.67
CA THR A 244 9.65 -15.76 10.57
C THR A 244 9.13 -15.14 9.28
N ARG A 245 8.68 -13.89 9.36
CA ARG A 245 8.30 -13.12 8.18
C ARG A 245 9.52 -12.37 7.64
N VAL A 246 10.07 -12.86 6.54
CA VAL A 246 11.20 -12.20 5.87
C VAL A 246 10.66 -11.16 4.89
N PRO A 247 11.02 -9.87 5.01
CA PRO A 247 10.62 -8.86 4.05
C PRO A 247 11.41 -9.07 2.74
N THR A 248 10.74 -9.49 1.66
CA THR A 248 11.38 -9.74 0.36
C THR A 248 11.46 -8.52 -0.54
N SER A 249 10.62 -7.52 -0.31
CA SER A 249 10.58 -6.30 -1.12
C SER A 249 10.14 -5.10 -0.28
N ARG A 250 10.22 -3.91 -0.87
CA ARG A 250 9.78 -2.65 -0.26
C ARG A 250 8.71 -2.00 -1.12
N ARG A 251 7.80 -1.27 -0.49
CA ARG A 251 6.77 -0.48 -1.17
C ARG A 251 6.90 0.98 -0.82
N MET A 252 6.75 1.85 -1.80
CA MET A 252 6.51 3.27 -1.57
C MET A 252 5.07 3.45 -1.08
N CYS A 253 4.88 4.18 0.00
CA CYS A 253 3.59 4.56 0.54
C CYS A 253 3.57 6.06 0.80
N ILE A 254 2.43 6.69 0.59
CA ILE A 254 2.23 8.09 0.94
C ILE A 254 1.52 8.16 2.29
N ASP A 255 1.97 9.05 3.15
CA ASP A 255 1.40 9.20 4.49
C ASP A 255 0.21 10.15 4.50
N TYR A 256 -0.95 9.66 4.10
CA TYR A 256 -2.19 10.44 4.08
C TYR A 256 -2.90 10.54 5.44
N ARG A 257 -2.30 10.12 6.55
CA ARG A 257 -2.98 10.11 7.85
C ARG A 257 -3.57 11.48 8.21
N LYS A 258 -2.88 12.56 7.96
CA LYS A 258 -3.37 13.91 8.26
C LYS A 258 -4.47 14.36 7.31
N LEU A 259 -4.39 14.03 6.03
CA LEU A 259 -5.49 14.23 5.09
C LEU A 259 -6.72 13.41 5.51
N ASN A 260 -6.50 12.15 5.87
CA ASN A 260 -7.57 11.25 6.30
C ASN A 260 -8.30 11.72 7.57
N VAL A 261 -7.62 12.41 8.49
CA VAL A 261 -8.26 12.94 9.70
C VAL A 261 -9.30 14.00 9.35
N VAL A 262 -9.01 14.86 8.37
CA VAL A 262 -9.91 15.96 7.96
C VAL A 262 -10.84 15.58 6.80
N THR A 263 -10.79 14.34 6.34
CA THR A 263 -11.67 13.82 5.29
C THR A 263 -12.92 13.21 5.92
N ARG A 264 -14.10 13.58 5.43
CA ARG A 264 -15.39 12.99 5.83
C ARG A 264 -15.38 11.51 5.49
N LYS A 265 -15.71 10.68 6.49
CA LYS A 265 -15.68 9.22 6.34
C LYS A 265 -16.88 8.73 5.54
N ASP A 266 -16.62 7.84 4.62
CA ASP A 266 -17.64 7.07 3.92
C ASP A 266 -17.91 5.78 4.71
N ASN A 267 -19.13 5.65 5.22
CA ASN A 267 -19.55 4.52 6.04
C ASN A 267 -20.13 3.37 5.19
N PHE A 268 -19.72 3.25 3.93
CA PHE A 268 -20.14 2.14 3.09
C PHE A 268 -19.73 0.80 3.73
N PRO A 269 -20.67 -0.13 3.96
CA PRO A 269 -20.36 -1.40 4.59
C PRO A 269 -19.48 -2.26 3.67
N LEU A 270 -18.33 -2.69 4.20
CA LEU A 270 -17.52 -3.70 3.54
C LEU A 270 -18.08 -5.09 3.83
N PRO A 271 -18.01 -6.03 2.87
CA PRO A 271 -18.52 -7.37 3.08
C PRO A 271 -17.75 -8.11 4.18
N PHE A 272 -18.44 -8.96 4.92
CA PHE A 272 -17.85 -9.80 5.95
C PHE A 272 -17.19 -11.03 5.32
N ILE A 273 -15.92 -11.26 5.63
CA ILE A 273 -15.14 -12.38 5.07
C ILE A 273 -15.80 -13.72 5.39
N ASP A 274 -16.34 -13.89 6.59
CA ASP A 274 -16.99 -15.17 7.00
C ASP A 274 -18.21 -15.49 6.12
N GLN A 275 -19.04 -14.49 5.79
CA GLN A 275 -20.18 -14.67 4.90
C GLN A 275 -19.75 -15.03 3.47
N MET A 276 -18.68 -14.41 2.98
CA MET A 276 -18.13 -14.73 1.67
C MET A 276 -17.58 -16.17 1.62
N LEU A 277 -16.87 -16.59 2.67
CA LEU A 277 -16.37 -17.97 2.78
C LEU A 277 -17.50 -18.99 2.83
N GLU A 278 -18.62 -18.68 3.50
CA GLU A 278 -19.81 -19.55 3.49
C GLU A 278 -20.40 -19.70 2.09
N ARG A 279 -20.48 -18.62 1.32
CA ARG A 279 -20.97 -18.65 -0.07
C ARG A 279 -20.02 -19.39 -1.01
N LEU A 280 -18.72 -19.21 -0.82
CA LEU A 280 -17.71 -19.89 -1.62
C LEU A 280 -17.62 -21.40 -1.29
N ALA A 281 -18.02 -21.81 -0.10
CA ALA A 281 -17.87 -23.21 0.34
C ALA A 281 -18.74 -24.17 -0.48
N GLY A 282 -18.17 -25.35 -0.78
CA GLY A 282 -18.91 -26.48 -1.37
C GLY A 282 -19.00 -26.48 -2.90
N HIS A 283 -18.49 -25.50 -3.59
CA HIS A 283 -18.42 -25.48 -5.05
C HIS A 283 -17.26 -26.36 -5.58
N LYS A 284 -17.37 -26.80 -6.81
CA LYS A 284 -16.38 -27.70 -7.41
C LYS A 284 -15.25 -26.96 -8.13
N PHE A 285 -15.56 -25.82 -8.72
CA PHE A 285 -14.63 -25.02 -9.51
C PHE A 285 -14.58 -23.60 -9.01
N TYR A 286 -13.38 -23.01 -9.02
CA TYR A 286 -13.12 -21.62 -8.62
C TYR A 286 -12.17 -20.97 -9.61
N CYS A 287 -12.39 -19.68 -9.86
CA CYS A 287 -11.46 -18.82 -10.56
C CYS A 287 -11.20 -17.59 -9.66
N PHE A 288 -9.95 -17.38 -9.28
CA PHE A 288 -9.55 -16.22 -8.48
C PHE A 288 -8.87 -15.21 -9.40
N LEU A 289 -9.40 -14.00 -9.42
CA LEU A 289 -8.90 -12.90 -10.23
C LEU A 289 -8.50 -11.77 -9.27
N ASP A 290 -7.26 -11.32 -9.40
CA ASP A 290 -6.71 -10.17 -8.67
C ASP A 290 -6.77 -8.95 -9.60
N ASP A 291 -7.43 -7.87 -9.15
CA ASP A 291 -7.49 -6.64 -9.93
C ASP A 291 -6.15 -5.91 -9.86
N TYR A 292 -5.37 -6.03 -10.93
CA TYR A 292 -4.03 -5.46 -11.00
C TYR A 292 -4.03 -3.95 -10.78
N SER A 293 -3.60 -3.52 -9.58
CA SER A 293 -3.61 -2.11 -9.16
C SER A 293 -5.00 -1.47 -9.28
N GLY A 294 -6.05 -2.15 -8.86
CA GLY A 294 -7.46 -1.79 -9.06
C GLY A 294 -7.79 -0.34 -8.69
N TYR A 295 -7.27 0.17 -7.57
CA TYR A 295 -7.50 1.56 -7.17
C TYR A 295 -7.00 2.56 -8.21
N ASN A 296 -5.89 2.27 -8.90
CA ASN A 296 -5.36 3.14 -9.96
C ASN A 296 -6.22 3.14 -11.24
N GLN A 297 -7.26 2.32 -11.32
CA GLN A 297 -8.21 2.35 -12.43
C GLN A 297 -9.24 3.48 -12.26
N ILE A 298 -9.54 3.89 -11.03
CA ILE A 298 -10.51 4.96 -10.72
C ILE A 298 -9.82 6.33 -10.79
N ALA A 299 -10.42 7.25 -11.53
CA ALA A 299 -9.95 8.63 -11.57
C ALA A 299 -10.30 9.38 -10.28
N ILE A 300 -9.42 10.29 -9.87
CA ILE A 300 -9.74 11.28 -8.84
C ILE A 300 -10.40 12.48 -9.52
N ASP A 301 -11.44 13.04 -8.89
CA ASP A 301 -12.06 14.27 -9.34
C ASP A 301 -11.02 15.38 -9.48
N LEU A 302 -11.10 16.17 -10.56
CA LEU A 302 -10.10 17.19 -10.88
C LEU A 302 -9.88 18.20 -9.75
N GLU A 303 -10.96 18.57 -9.02
CA GLU A 303 -10.90 19.48 -7.88
C GLU A 303 -10.20 18.87 -6.64
N ASP A 304 -10.13 17.53 -6.61
CA ASP A 304 -9.58 16.79 -5.48
C ASP A 304 -8.15 16.28 -5.71
N GLN A 305 -7.64 16.34 -6.94
CA GLN A 305 -6.31 15.85 -7.27
C GLN A 305 -5.22 16.55 -6.46
N GLU A 306 -5.34 17.86 -6.26
CA GLU A 306 -4.38 18.64 -5.45
C GLU A 306 -4.27 18.12 -4.02
N LYS A 307 -5.37 17.59 -3.42
CA LYS A 307 -5.38 17.04 -2.07
C LYS A 307 -4.49 15.80 -1.92
N THR A 308 -4.25 15.08 -3.02
CA THR A 308 -3.41 13.89 -3.05
C THR A 308 -1.92 14.18 -3.25
N THR A 309 -1.54 15.45 -3.27
CA THR A 309 -0.15 15.86 -3.47
C THR A 309 0.77 15.23 -2.43
N PHE A 310 1.90 14.73 -2.90
CA PHE A 310 2.95 14.17 -2.04
C PHE A 310 4.32 14.72 -2.41
N THR A 311 5.20 14.76 -1.42
CA THR A 311 6.60 15.16 -1.60
C THR A 311 7.50 13.93 -1.54
N CYS A 312 8.54 13.93 -2.36
CA CYS A 312 9.60 12.94 -2.34
C CYS A 312 10.96 13.62 -2.64
N PRO A 313 12.09 12.92 -2.52
CA PRO A 313 13.40 13.51 -2.81
C PRO A 313 13.56 14.05 -4.24
N PHE A 314 12.67 13.69 -5.16
CA PHE A 314 12.73 14.00 -6.58
C PHE A 314 11.74 15.10 -6.99
N GLY A 315 10.94 15.58 -6.07
CA GLY A 315 9.97 16.65 -6.34
C GLY A 315 8.62 16.41 -5.67
N THR A 316 7.64 17.17 -6.13
CA THR A 316 6.26 17.15 -5.64
C THR A 316 5.34 16.70 -6.77
N PHE A 317 4.50 15.73 -6.50
CA PHE A 317 3.61 15.11 -7.47
C PHE A 317 2.22 14.94 -6.90
N ALA A 318 1.20 14.92 -7.77
CA ALA A 318 -0.18 14.60 -7.41
C ALA A 318 -0.70 13.41 -8.23
N TYR A 319 -1.70 12.71 -7.69
CA TYR A 319 -2.31 11.58 -8.34
C TYR A 319 -3.49 12.01 -9.23
N LYS A 320 -3.53 11.51 -10.45
CA LYS A 320 -4.71 11.55 -11.33
C LYS A 320 -5.66 10.39 -11.06
N ARG A 321 -5.11 9.30 -10.56
CA ARG A 321 -5.81 8.05 -10.25
C ARG A 321 -5.78 7.81 -8.75
N MET A 322 -6.79 7.14 -8.23
CA MET A 322 -6.96 6.91 -6.79
C MET A 322 -5.80 6.07 -6.22
N PRO A 323 -4.97 6.62 -5.31
CA PRO A 323 -3.87 5.89 -4.69
C PRO A 323 -4.34 5.07 -3.47
N PHE A 324 -3.51 4.11 -3.08
CA PHE A 324 -3.62 3.48 -1.78
C PHE A 324 -3.36 4.49 -0.64
N GLY A 325 -4.06 4.30 0.48
CA GLY A 325 -3.87 5.07 1.71
C GLY A 325 -4.89 6.17 1.97
N LEU A 326 -5.75 6.51 1.01
CA LEU A 326 -6.92 7.36 1.24
C LEU A 326 -7.97 6.58 2.02
N CYS A 327 -8.60 7.22 3.04
CA CYS A 327 -9.54 6.54 3.94
C CYS A 327 -10.79 5.98 3.25
N ASN A 328 -11.27 6.66 2.23
CA ASN A 328 -12.50 6.28 1.51
C ASN A 328 -12.23 5.49 0.22
N ALA A 329 -10.96 5.23 -0.14
CA ALA A 329 -10.63 4.47 -1.33
C ALA A 329 -11.25 3.05 -1.32
N PRO A 330 -11.17 2.28 -0.22
CA PRO A 330 -11.79 0.96 -0.17
C PRO A 330 -13.32 1.01 -0.35
N ALA A 331 -13.99 1.97 0.29
CA ALA A 331 -15.44 2.13 0.20
C ALA A 331 -15.89 2.53 -1.21
N THR A 332 -15.18 3.47 -1.85
CA THR A 332 -15.44 3.88 -3.23
C THR A 332 -15.27 2.70 -4.18
N PHE A 333 -14.18 1.96 -4.06
CA PHE A 333 -13.87 0.84 -4.94
C PHE A 333 -14.91 -0.29 -4.77
N GLN A 334 -15.17 -0.72 -3.55
CA GLN A 334 -16.14 -1.79 -3.27
C GLN A 334 -17.54 -1.44 -3.76
N ARG A 335 -18.03 -0.22 -3.48
CA ARG A 335 -19.34 0.26 -3.96
C ARG A 335 -19.42 0.20 -5.49
N PHE A 336 -18.36 0.64 -6.14
CA PHE A 336 -18.31 0.69 -7.59
C PHE A 336 -18.30 -0.73 -8.21
N MET A 337 -17.49 -1.64 -7.67
CA MET A 337 -17.44 -3.03 -8.15
C MET A 337 -18.76 -3.76 -7.92
N LEU A 338 -19.38 -3.58 -6.75
CA LEU A 338 -20.73 -4.13 -6.49
C LEU A 338 -21.79 -3.54 -7.43
N GLY A 339 -21.63 -2.28 -7.84
CA GLY A 339 -22.54 -1.66 -8.82
C GLY A 339 -22.39 -2.23 -10.23
N ILE A 340 -21.14 -2.47 -10.69
CA ILE A 340 -20.89 -3.04 -12.03
C ILE A 340 -21.32 -4.50 -12.10
N PHE A 341 -21.05 -5.29 -11.06
CA PHE A 341 -21.27 -6.72 -11.05
C PHE A 341 -22.54 -7.13 -10.29
N SER A 342 -23.49 -6.19 -10.12
CA SER A 342 -24.68 -6.37 -9.30
C SER A 342 -25.54 -7.57 -9.67
N ASP A 343 -25.57 -7.94 -10.95
CA ASP A 343 -26.28 -9.10 -11.49
C ASP A 343 -25.52 -10.42 -11.34
N MET A 344 -24.22 -10.37 -11.06
CA MET A 344 -23.34 -11.53 -10.91
C MET A 344 -23.02 -11.84 -9.43
N VAL A 345 -22.98 -10.79 -8.62
CA VAL A 345 -22.72 -10.91 -7.17
C VAL A 345 -23.85 -11.72 -6.51
N ASP A 346 -23.53 -12.53 -5.53
CA ASP A 346 -24.41 -13.49 -4.86
C ASP A 346 -24.89 -14.67 -5.74
N CYS A 347 -24.66 -14.63 -7.06
CA CYS A 347 -25.01 -15.74 -7.96
C CYS A 347 -23.81 -16.67 -8.18
N PHE A 348 -22.71 -16.14 -8.66
CA PHE A 348 -21.50 -16.90 -8.98
C PHE A 348 -20.21 -16.09 -8.82
N LEU A 349 -20.30 -14.87 -8.34
CA LEU A 349 -19.19 -13.95 -8.12
C LEU A 349 -19.24 -13.38 -6.70
N GLU A 350 -18.12 -13.45 -6.00
CA GLU A 350 -17.88 -12.68 -4.79
C GLU A 350 -16.79 -11.65 -5.03
N VAL A 351 -17.00 -10.44 -4.50
CA VAL A 351 -16.09 -9.31 -4.67
C VAL A 351 -15.66 -8.80 -3.30
N PHE A 352 -14.38 -8.87 -3.02
CA PHE A 352 -13.77 -8.30 -1.83
C PHE A 352 -12.63 -7.37 -2.22
N MET A 353 -12.95 -6.07 -2.34
CA MET A 353 -12.02 -5.06 -2.84
C MET A 353 -11.43 -5.46 -4.21
N ASP A 354 -10.12 -5.70 -4.29
CA ASP A 354 -9.37 -6.09 -5.46
C ASP A 354 -9.38 -7.61 -5.74
N ASP A 355 -9.94 -8.44 -4.84
CA ASP A 355 -10.06 -9.88 -5.01
C ASP A 355 -11.44 -10.28 -5.52
N PHE A 356 -11.50 -10.91 -6.69
CA PHE A 356 -12.71 -11.46 -7.29
C PHE A 356 -12.66 -12.98 -7.27
N SER A 357 -13.71 -13.61 -6.77
CA SER A 357 -13.83 -15.05 -6.69
C SER A 357 -15.05 -15.51 -7.49
N VAL A 358 -14.82 -16.06 -8.66
CA VAL A 358 -15.87 -16.71 -9.48
C VAL A 358 -15.95 -18.17 -9.09
N PHE A 359 -17.16 -18.70 -8.90
CA PHE A 359 -17.35 -20.07 -8.43
C PHE A 359 -18.55 -20.76 -9.11
N GLY A 360 -18.51 -22.09 -9.17
CA GLY A 360 -19.60 -22.85 -9.78
C GLY A 360 -19.47 -24.36 -9.61
N PHE A 361 -20.57 -25.04 -9.89
CA PHE A 361 -20.64 -26.51 -9.89
C PHE A 361 -20.18 -27.13 -11.21
N PHE A 362 -20.32 -26.41 -12.31
CA PHE A 362 -19.98 -26.88 -13.67
C PHE A 362 -18.87 -25.99 -14.25
N PHE A 363 -17.90 -26.63 -14.89
CA PHE A 363 -16.78 -25.92 -15.49
C PHE A 363 -17.21 -24.92 -16.58
N ASN A 364 -18.12 -25.30 -17.45
CA ASN A 364 -18.60 -24.45 -18.54
C ASN A 364 -19.31 -23.17 -18.05
N PHE A 365 -19.80 -23.17 -16.82
CA PHE A 365 -20.42 -21.98 -16.24
C PHE A 365 -19.38 -20.92 -15.84
N LEU A 366 -18.14 -21.32 -15.58
CA LEU A 366 -17.05 -20.39 -15.28
C LEU A 366 -16.44 -19.77 -16.54
N LEU A 367 -16.80 -20.27 -17.72
CA LEU A 367 -16.29 -19.78 -19.00
C LEU A 367 -17.25 -18.78 -19.67
N LEU A 368 -18.44 -18.54 -19.10
CA LEU A 368 -19.41 -17.53 -19.55
C LEU A 368 -19.06 -16.15 -19.03
#